data_8967e369bd5c2e92e7b7d83c92fec44f
#
_entry.id   8967e369bd5c2e92e7b7d83c92fec44f
#
_cell.length_a   1.000
_cell.length_b   1.000
_cell.length_c   1.000
_cell.angle_alpha   90.00
_cell.angle_beta   90.00
_cell.angle_gamma   90.00
#
_symmetry.space_group_name_H-M   'P 1'
#
loop_
_entity.id
_entity.type
_entity.pdbx_description
1 polymer ?
#
loop_
_entity_poly.entity_id
_entity_poly.type
_entity_poly.pdbx_seq_one_letter_code
_entity_poly.pdbx_strand_id
1 'polypeptide(L)'
;MDSLNSILSAISAVVWGPFILIPLLLGTGLWLTIRLGGLQFRALGRATRHVFATDSDDESPEGDISNYQALTTALAATVGVGNIVGVATALSIGGPGALVWIWITGLLGMASKYTEAYLGVRFRTTDSKGEMSGGPQQYLKRGIPGPLGSVLAVFFAIFAICASFGIGNLAQANAVATNMESTFGIAPAATGAILFVLVGSVLLGGIQAIGRITAAFVPLMIIVYVLGGLYVIFSHATEIPAAFAMIFSDAFTESAAGGGFVGSTIMMAIQYGVARGIFSNESGMGSAAIAAAAAKTPHPARQGLVSMTQTFIDTIIVVTITGLVIVVGGTWDMDRDEAGIMTAEAFSRVLPGDWGGTIVSLSIIFFAFSTIMAWAYYGERSLESLCGRKASIPYRMFFACLLFVGSVSELELAWTFSDLANGLIAIPNLIGLFLLSGLVARETKAYLAFDPKLNKPVDEVRAFVESQGMDWK
;
A
#
# COMPACT_ATOMS: atom_id res chain seq x y z
N MET A 1 13.60 -26.52 -5.56
CA MET A 1 12.79 -25.30 -5.30
C MET A 1 11.44 -25.64 -4.69
N ASP A 2 10.82 -26.74 -5.06
CA ASP A 2 9.49 -27.18 -4.58
C ASP A 2 9.36 -27.32 -3.06
N SER A 3 10.41 -27.83 -2.37
CA SER A 3 10.41 -27.96 -0.91
C SER A 3 10.46 -26.60 -0.20
N LEU A 4 11.15 -25.61 -0.74
CA LEU A 4 11.20 -24.27 -0.17
C LEU A 4 9.85 -23.56 -0.36
N ASN A 5 9.29 -23.62 -1.57
CA ASN A 5 7.99 -23.03 -1.85
C ASN A 5 6.87 -23.64 -1.00
N SER A 6 6.88 -24.99 -0.81
CA SER A 6 5.89 -25.66 0.06
C SER A 6 6.01 -25.25 1.52
N ILE A 7 7.22 -25.01 2.05
CA ILE A 7 7.42 -24.51 3.42
C ILE A 7 6.91 -23.07 3.55
N LEU A 8 7.28 -22.19 2.62
CA LEU A 8 6.83 -20.80 2.63
C LEU A 8 5.31 -20.70 2.52
N SER A 9 4.71 -21.50 1.63
CA SER A 9 3.25 -21.57 1.46
C SER A 9 2.55 -22.06 2.72
N ALA A 10 3.08 -23.09 3.40
CA ALA A 10 2.51 -23.59 4.64
C ALA A 10 2.56 -22.53 5.75
N ILE A 11 3.67 -21.80 5.90
CA ILE A 11 3.79 -20.71 6.88
C ILE A 11 2.85 -19.55 6.50
N SER A 12 2.80 -19.18 5.22
CA SER A 12 1.92 -18.12 4.73
C SER A 12 0.45 -18.44 4.98
N ALA A 13 0.03 -19.69 4.76
CA ALA A 13 -1.34 -20.14 5.04
C ALA A 13 -1.72 -20.04 6.52
N VAL A 14 -0.77 -20.25 7.44
CA VAL A 14 -1.00 -20.03 8.87
C VAL A 14 -1.09 -18.54 9.20
N VAL A 15 -0.19 -17.72 8.68
CA VAL A 15 -0.14 -16.27 8.93
C VAL A 15 -1.39 -15.58 8.38
N TRP A 16 -1.75 -15.85 7.13
CA TRP A 16 -2.94 -15.31 6.46
C TRP A 16 -4.22 -16.12 6.74
N GLY A 17 -4.12 -17.08 7.65
CA GLY A 17 -5.27 -17.85 8.07
C GLY A 17 -6.32 -17.01 8.81
N PRO A 18 -7.56 -17.56 8.93
CA PRO A 18 -8.70 -16.83 9.49
C PRO A 18 -8.54 -16.46 10.97
N PHE A 19 -7.53 -17.00 11.67
CA PHE A 19 -7.38 -16.87 13.11
C PHE A 19 -6.29 -15.90 13.57
N ILE A 20 -5.38 -15.45 12.68
CA ILE A 20 -4.24 -14.62 13.08
C ILE A 20 -4.35 -13.23 12.44
N LEU A 21 -3.92 -13.09 11.22
CA LEU A 21 -3.71 -11.77 10.62
C LEU A 21 -5.01 -11.10 10.22
N ILE A 22 -5.97 -11.84 9.67
CA ILE A 22 -7.26 -11.27 9.23
C ILE A 22 -8.02 -10.63 10.41
N PRO A 23 -8.26 -11.34 11.55
CA PRO A 23 -8.88 -10.73 12.72
C PRO A 23 -8.07 -9.57 13.31
N LEU A 24 -6.74 -9.67 13.29
CA LEU A 24 -5.87 -8.62 13.80
C LEU A 24 -5.95 -7.34 12.95
N LEU A 25 -5.96 -7.47 11.63
CA LEU A 25 -6.09 -6.35 10.68
C LEU A 25 -7.46 -5.67 10.79
N LEU A 26 -8.53 -6.44 10.63
CA LEU A 26 -9.89 -5.92 10.66
C LEU A 26 -10.25 -5.42 12.07
N GLY A 27 -9.85 -6.16 13.10
CA GLY A 27 -10.09 -5.80 14.50
C GLY A 27 -9.37 -4.51 14.90
N THR A 28 -8.10 -4.34 14.52
CA THR A 28 -7.35 -3.10 14.78
C THR A 28 -7.94 -1.93 14.00
N GLY A 29 -8.27 -2.11 12.72
CA GLY A 29 -8.90 -1.08 11.90
C GLY A 29 -10.26 -0.64 12.46
N LEU A 30 -11.09 -1.58 12.90
CA LEU A 30 -12.37 -1.30 13.57
C LEU A 30 -12.16 -0.59 14.91
N TRP A 31 -11.23 -1.06 15.74
CA TRP A 31 -10.87 -0.44 17.00
C TRP A 31 -10.44 1.02 16.81
N LEU A 32 -9.55 1.28 15.85
CA LEU A 32 -9.10 2.64 15.53
C LEU A 32 -10.23 3.50 14.99
N THR A 33 -11.11 2.94 14.15
CA THR A 33 -12.31 3.63 13.67
C THR A 33 -13.19 4.11 14.83
N ILE A 34 -13.45 3.25 15.81
CA ILE A 34 -14.23 3.59 16.99
C ILE A 34 -13.49 4.61 17.86
N ARG A 35 -12.21 4.39 18.14
CA ARG A 35 -11.39 5.29 18.99
C ARG A 35 -11.25 6.70 18.42
N LEU A 36 -11.13 6.82 17.11
CA LEU A 36 -11.06 8.09 16.39
C LEU A 36 -12.44 8.67 16.06
N GLY A 37 -13.53 7.99 16.46
CA GLY A 37 -14.91 8.44 16.26
C GLY A 37 -15.30 8.54 14.79
N GLY A 38 -14.89 7.57 13.97
CA GLY A 38 -15.16 7.53 12.52
C GLY A 38 -14.50 8.68 11.76
N LEU A 39 -13.27 9.03 12.14
CA LEU A 39 -12.52 10.16 11.57
C LEU A 39 -12.45 10.10 10.04
N GLN A 40 -12.21 8.92 9.47
CA GLN A 40 -12.12 8.72 8.03
C GLN A 40 -13.39 9.14 7.27
N PHE A 41 -14.57 8.99 7.87
CA PHE A 41 -15.82 9.41 7.24
C PHE A 41 -16.09 10.91 7.42
N ARG A 42 -15.73 11.48 8.58
CA ARG A 42 -16.01 12.88 8.93
C ARG A 42 -15.00 13.87 8.41
N ALA A 43 -13.75 13.41 8.18
CA ALA A 43 -12.65 14.29 7.83
C ALA A 43 -12.14 14.10 6.39
N LEU A 44 -12.65 13.11 5.62
CA LEU A 44 -12.16 12.81 4.27
C LEU A 44 -12.20 14.04 3.35
N GLY A 45 -13.31 14.76 3.31
CA GLY A 45 -13.43 15.96 2.46
C GLY A 45 -12.47 17.09 2.86
N ARG A 46 -12.16 17.22 4.18
CA ARG A 46 -11.14 18.18 4.66
C ARG A 46 -9.73 17.70 4.31
N ALA A 47 -9.48 16.41 4.48
CA ALA A 47 -8.21 15.79 4.14
C ALA A 47 -7.89 15.97 2.65
N THR A 48 -8.84 15.64 1.77
CA THR A 48 -8.68 15.81 0.31
C THR A 48 -8.44 17.27 -0.05
N ARG A 49 -9.20 18.22 0.54
CA ARG A 49 -8.96 19.64 0.30
C ARG A 49 -7.56 20.08 0.75
N HIS A 50 -7.10 19.59 1.91
CA HIS A 50 -5.78 19.93 2.44
C HIS A 50 -4.65 19.42 1.57
N VAL A 51 -4.79 18.24 0.95
CA VAL A 51 -3.82 17.70 -0.03
C VAL A 51 -3.57 18.67 -1.21
N PHE A 52 -4.63 19.33 -1.69
CA PHE A 52 -4.56 20.20 -2.86
C PHE A 52 -4.39 21.70 -2.51
N ALA A 53 -4.47 22.09 -1.23
CA ALA A 53 -4.35 23.47 -0.77
C ALA A 53 -2.95 23.86 -0.24
N THR A 54 -1.94 23.28 -0.63
CA THR A 54 -0.71 22.80 0.01
C THR A 54 0.38 23.80 0.35
N ASP A 55 0.28 25.07 0.06
CA ASP A 55 1.44 25.98 0.19
C ASP A 55 1.85 26.30 1.65
N SER A 56 0.92 26.19 2.60
CA SER A 56 1.18 26.61 3.99
C SER A 56 2.06 25.65 4.81
N ASP A 57 2.00 24.35 4.55
CA ASP A 57 2.76 23.36 5.35
C ASP A 57 4.20 23.21 4.85
N ASP A 58 4.49 23.57 3.59
CA ASP A 58 5.84 23.56 3.03
C ASP A 58 6.78 24.60 3.70
N GLU A 59 6.21 25.56 4.42
CA GLU A 59 6.95 26.52 5.26
C GLU A 59 7.45 25.88 6.57
N SER A 60 6.99 24.67 6.92
CA SER A 60 7.52 23.96 8.09
C SER A 60 8.98 23.61 7.87
N PRO A 61 9.89 24.01 8.79
CA PRO A 61 11.31 23.70 8.65
C PRO A 61 11.64 22.22 8.90
N GLU A 62 10.75 21.47 9.57
CA GLU A 62 10.96 20.05 9.84
C GLU A 62 10.36 19.20 8.74
N GLY A 63 11.20 18.49 7.98
CA GLY A 63 10.81 17.58 6.91
C GLY A 63 11.73 17.69 5.71
N ASP A 64 11.81 16.63 4.93
CA ASP A 64 12.69 16.51 3.77
C ASP A 64 11.94 16.75 2.44
N ILE A 65 10.64 16.45 2.41
CA ILE A 65 9.76 16.51 1.25
C ILE A 65 8.42 17.14 1.59
N SER A 66 7.69 17.68 0.60
CA SER A 66 6.37 18.27 0.82
C SER A 66 5.32 17.19 1.20
N ASN A 67 4.19 17.63 1.79
CA ASN A 67 3.06 16.72 2.09
C ASN A 67 2.56 15.99 0.84
N TYR A 68 2.50 16.72 -0.28
CA TYR A 68 2.12 16.14 -1.58
C TYR A 68 3.12 15.09 -2.07
N GLN A 69 4.42 15.35 -1.95
CA GLN A 69 5.47 14.38 -2.28
C GLN A 69 5.42 13.15 -1.36
N ALA A 70 5.15 13.34 -0.08
CA ALA A 70 4.98 12.22 0.86
C ALA A 70 3.75 11.36 0.51
N LEU A 71 2.62 12.00 0.16
CA LEU A 71 1.44 11.30 -0.31
C LEU A 71 1.70 10.53 -1.61
N THR A 72 2.30 11.18 -2.60
CA THR A 72 2.57 10.53 -3.90
C THR A 72 3.62 9.44 -3.79
N THR A 73 4.59 9.56 -2.87
CA THR A 73 5.52 8.47 -2.56
C THR A 73 4.79 7.30 -1.89
N ALA A 74 3.85 7.56 -0.98
CA ALA A 74 3.03 6.52 -0.38
C ALA A 74 2.07 5.89 -1.40
N LEU A 75 1.47 6.67 -2.30
CA LEU A 75 0.68 6.16 -3.44
C LEU A 75 1.54 5.34 -4.41
N ALA A 76 2.79 5.75 -4.65
CA ALA A 76 3.73 4.98 -5.45
C ALA A 76 3.97 3.57 -4.89
N ALA A 77 4.09 3.46 -3.56
CA ALA A 77 4.26 2.16 -2.91
C ALA A 77 3.04 1.26 -3.06
N THR A 78 1.85 1.84 -2.96
CA THR A 78 0.59 1.09 -2.86
C THR A 78 -0.09 0.87 -4.20
N VAL A 79 -0.12 1.87 -5.09
CA VAL A 79 -0.66 1.71 -6.44
C VAL A 79 0.36 0.97 -7.30
N GLY A 80 0.32 -0.34 -7.23
CA GLY A 80 1.25 -1.28 -7.84
C GLY A 80 0.55 -2.41 -8.58
N VAL A 81 1.28 -3.50 -8.78
CA VAL A 81 0.73 -4.74 -9.37
C VAL A 81 -0.45 -5.28 -8.57
N GLY A 82 -0.48 -5.02 -7.25
CA GLY A 82 -1.59 -5.41 -6.37
C GLY A 82 -2.96 -4.89 -6.81
N ASN A 83 -3.02 -3.67 -7.35
CA ASN A 83 -4.27 -3.04 -7.79
C ASN A 83 -4.85 -3.64 -9.08
N ILE A 84 -4.06 -4.32 -9.86
CA ILE A 84 -4.46 -4.94 -11.13
C ILE A 84 -4.45 -6.46 -10.99
N VAL A 85 -3.27 -7.07 -10.88
CA VAL A 85 -3.11 -8.52 -10.80
C VAL A 85 -3.59 -9.07 -9.44
N GLY A 86 -3.32 -8.35 -8.34
CA GLY A 86 -3.80 -8.76 -7.01
C GLY A 86 -5.32 -8.79 -6.92
N VAL A 87 -6.00 -7.78 -7.46
CA VAL A 87 -7.48 -7.75 -7.52
C VAL A 87 -8.01 -8.88 -8.39
N ALA A 88 -7.44 -9.09 -9.58
CA ALA A 88 -7.81 -10.19 -10.45
C ALA A 88 -7.65 -11.55 -9.75
N THR A 89 -6.53 -11.75 -9.04
CA THR A 89 -6.30 -12.96 -8.22
C THR A 89 -7.37 -13.11 -7.11
N ALA A 90 -7.76 -12.02 -6.44
CA ALA A 90 -8.81 -12.09 -5.43
C ALA A 90 -10.15 -12.53 -6.01
N LEU A 91 -10.51 -11.99 -7.17
CA LEU A 91 -11.77 -12.30 -7.85
C LEU A 91 -11.77 -13.71 -8.45
N SER A 92 -10.66 -14.18 -9.02
CA SER A 92 -10.54 -15.53 -9.59
C SER A 92 -10.63 -16.65 -8.55
N ILE A 93 -10.19 -16.38 -7.31
CA ILE A 93 -10.16 -17.38 -6.23
C ILE A 93 -11.37 -17.22 -5.30
N GLY A 94 -11.67 -15.98 -4.91
CA GLY A 94 -12.73 -15.65 -3.95
C GLY A 94 -14.07 -15.25 -4.58
N GLY A 95 -14.16 -15.23 -5.91
CA GLY A 95 -15.33 -14.75 -6.64
C GLY A 95 -15.51 -13.23 -6.57
N PRO A 96 -16.51 -12.67 -7.27
CA PRO A 96 -16.85 -11.24 -7.24
C PRO A 96 -17.04 -10.67 -5.83
N GLY A 97 -17.52 -11.48 -4.87
CA GLY A 97 -17.70 -11.10 -3.48
C GLY A 97 -16.43 -10.70 -2.73
N ALA A 98 -15.26 -11.13 -3.19
CA ALA A 98 -13.98 -10.71 -2.63
C ALA A 98 -13.80 -9.18 -2.67
N LEU A 99 -14.41 -8.48 -3.65
CA LEU A 99 -14.34 -7.03 -3.77
C LEU A 99 -14.97 -6.29 -2.58
N VAL A 100 -16.05 -6.81 -2.00
CA VAL A 100 -16.65 -6.25 -0.77
C VAL A 100 -15.66 -6.27 0.39
N TRP A 101 -14.93 -7.38 0.54
CA TRP A 101 -13.94 -7.53 1.60
C TRP A 101 -12.71 -6.64 1.37
N ILE A 102 -12.33 -6.40 0.12
CA ILE A 102 -11.32 -5.38 -0.23
C ILE A 102 -11.82 -3.99 0.20
N TRP A 103 -13.07 -3.62 -0.09
CA TRP A 103 -13.63 -2.33 0.34
C TRP A 103 -13.67 -2.20 1.86
N ILE A 104 -14.04 -3.24 2.59
CA ILE A 104 -14.03 -3.25 4.05
C ILE A 104 -12.61 -2.99 4.58
N THR A 105 -11.58 -3.66 4.00
CA THR A 105 -10.19 -3.40 4.40
C THR A 105 -9.77 -1.96 4.10
N GLY A 106 -10.20 -1.39 2.97
CA GLY A 106 -9.94 0.00 2.63
C GLY A 106 -10.58 0.97 3.61
N LEU A 107 -11.87 0.82 3.90
CA LEU A 107 -12.60 1.69 4.81
C LEU A 107 -12.05 1.65 6.24
N LEU A 108 -11.78 0.46 6.77
CA LEU A 108 -11.14 0.30 8.08
C LEU A 108 -9.67 0.69 8.06
N GLY A 109 -9.00 0.37 6.96
CA GLY A 109 -7.59 0.68 6.71
C GLY A 109 -7.28 2.17 6.70
N MET A 110 -8.22 3.03 6.29
CA MET A 110 -8.05 4.47 6.36
C MET A 110 -7.75 4.96 7.80
N ALA A 111 -8.38 4.38 8.82
CA ALA A 111 -8.11 4.73 10.21
C ALA A 111 -6.73 4.20 10.66
N SER A 112 -6.33 3.02 10.20
CA SER A 112 -5.00 2.48 10.43
C SER A 112 -3.93 3.36 9.77
N LYS A 113 -4.11 3.74 8.51
CA LYS A 113 -3.19 4.60 7.76
C LYS A 113 -3.04 6.00 8.39
N TYR A 114 -4.14 6.59 8.85
CA TYR A 114 -4.11 7.81 9.65
C TYR A 114 -3.20 7.65 10.87
N THR A 115 -3.44 6.58 11.64
CA THR A 115 -2.71 6.32 12.89
C THR A 115 -1.23 6.05 12.64
N GLU A 116 -0.89 5.27 11.62
CA GLU A 116 0.48 4.99 11.20
C GLU A 116 1.25 6.27 10.85
N ALA A 117 0.70 7.09 9.98
CA ALA A 117 1.32 8.34 9.57
C ALA A 117 1.43 9.34 10.73
N TYR A 118 0.38 9.42 11.57
CA TYR A 118 0.39 10.21 12.79
C TYR A 118 1.58 9.82 13.68
N LEU A 119 1.71 8.53 14.00
CA LEU A 119 2.80 8.01 14.84
C LEU A 119 4.16 8.15 14.16
N GLY A 120 4.23 7.95 12.85
CA GLY A 120 5.43 8.12 12.06
C GLY A 120 6.02 9.52 12.20
N VAL A 121 5.17 10.55 12.12
CA VAL A 121 5.56 11.95 12.33
C VAL A 121 5.78 12.24 13.81
N ARG A 122 4.91 11.76 14.72
CA ARG A 122 4.97 12.04 16.17
C ARG A 122 6.25 11.56 16.84
N PHE A 123 6.84 10.48 16.37
CA PHE A 123 8.02 9.84 16.93
C PHE A 123 9.24 9.86 16.00
N ARG A 124 9.21 10.68 14.94
CA ARG A 124 10.35 10.82 14.02
C ARG A 124 11.59 11.38 14.73
N THR A 125 12.73 11.10 14.14
CA THR A 125 14.04 11.59 14.58
C THR A 125 14.82 12.09 13.40
N THR A 126 15.87 12.83 13.64
CA THR A 126 16.84 13.24 12.63
C THR A 126 18.00 12.26 12.61
N ASP A 127 18.41 11.80 11.44
CA ASP A 127 19.57 10.94 11.28
C ASP A 127 20.89 11.73 11.29
N SER A 128 22.03 11.03 11.14
CA SER A 128 23.36 11.65 11.16
C SER A 128 23.65 12.62 10.02
N LYS A 129 22.79 12.69 9.00
CA LYS A 129 22.90 13.64 7.89
C LYS A 129 21.85 14.76 7.94
N GLY A 130 21.04 14.80 9.00
CA GLY A 130 19.95 15.77 9.12
C GLY A 130 18.67 15.39 8.42
N GLU A 131 18.56 14.17 7.83
CA GLU A 131 17.33 13.70 7.19
C GLU A 131 16.37 13.08 8.22
N MET A 132 15.06 13.21 7.96
CA MET A 132 14.03 12.65 8.83
C MET A 132 14.01 11.12 8.77
N SER A 133 13.97 10.50 9.93
CA SER A 133 13.86 9.06 10.12
C SER A 133 12.69 8.76 11.05
N GLY A 134 11.71 8.01 10.56
CA GLY A 134 10.51 7.65 11.32
C GLY A 134 9.92 6.35 10.81
N GLY A 135 8.69 6.06 11.25
CA GLY A 135 8.01 4.80 10.96
C GLY A 135 7.94 3.87 12.16
N PRO A 136 7.44 2.64 12.01
CA PRO A 136 7.20 1.73 13.12
C PRO A 136 8.44 1.43 13.95
N GLN A 137 9.63 1.31 13.33
CA GLN A 137 10.88 1.11 14.04
C GLN A 137 11.18 2.22 15.05
N GLN A 138 10.68 3.43 14.84
CA GLN A 138 10.84 4.54 15.75
C GLN A 138 9.70 4.63 16.76
N TYR A 139 8.44 4.62 16.33
CA TYR A 139 7.33 4.79 17.26
C TYR A 139 7.07 3.57 18.14
N LEU A 140 7.41 2.35 17.71
CA LEU A 140 7.38 1.18 18.58
C LEU A 140 8.43 1.31 19.69
N LYS A 141 9.67 1.64 19.32
CA LYS A 141 10.78 1.78 20.28
C LYS A 141 10.58 2.92 21.27
N ARG A 142 10.05 4.06 20.81
CA ARG A 142 9.96 5.29 21.64
C ARG A 142 8.58 5.49 22.28
N GLY A 143 7.51 4.95 21.66
CA GLY A 143 6.14 5.10 22.14
C GLY A 143 5.71 4.02 23.12
N ILE A 144 6.31 2.83 23.06
CA ILE A 144 5.97 1.71 23.95
C ILE A 144 7.06 1.56 25.01
N PRO A 145 6.73 1.77 26.30
CA PRO A 145 7.72 1.67 27.37
C PRO A 145 8.25 0.24 27.56
N GLY A 146 9.50 0.15 28.03
CA GLY A 146 10.14 -1.13 28.35
C GLY A 146 10.68 -1.90 27.15
N PRO A 147 11.12 -3.16 27.35
CA PRO A 147 11.79 -3.95 26.31
C PRO A 147 10.88 -4.35 25.16
N LEU A 148 9.55 -4.43 25.37
CA LEU A 148 8.58 -4.83 24.36
C LEU A 148 8.64 -3.92 23.12
N GLY A 149 8.70 -2.60 23.32
CA GLY A 149 8.78 -1.64 22.22
C GLY A 149 10.03 -1.84 21.37
N SER A 150 11.18 -2.09 22.01
CA SER A 150 12.44 -2.36 21.30
C SER A 150 12.42 -3.66 20.53
N VAL A 151 11.83 -4.71 21.10
CA VAL A 151 11.68 -6.02 20.44
C VAL A 151 10.77 -5.91 19.21
N LEU A 152 9.61 -5.28 19.36
CA LEU A 152 8.68 -5.07 18.24
C LEU A 152 9.32 -4.21 17.13
N ALA A 153 10.10 -3.18 17.49
CA ALA A 153 10.78 -2.33 16.53
C ALA A 153 11.84 -3.10 15.71
N VAL A 154 12.60 -3.99 16.34
CA VAL A 154 13.60 -4.83 15.66
C VAL A 154 12.90 -5.83 14.72
N PHE A 155 11.86 -6.53 15.19
CA PHE A 155 11.10 -7.45 14.35
C PHE A 155 10.46 -6.72 13.16
N PHE A 156 9.85 -5.54 13.39
CA PHE A 156 9.34 -4.73 12.31
C PHE A 156 10.42 -4.42 11.27
N ALA A 157 11.58 -3.93 11.70
CA ALA A 157 12.65 -3.54 10.78
C ALA A 157 13.16 -4.74 9.95
N ILE A 158 13.33 -5.92 10.57
CA ILE A 158 13.72 -7.15 9.86
C ILE A 158 12.66 -7.53 8.82
N PHE A 159 11.39 -7.56 9.23
CA PHE A 159 10.30 -7.93 8.32
C PHE A 159 10.08 -6.89 7.21
N ALA A 160 10.30 -5.59 7.50
CA ALA A 160 10.24 -4.53 6.50
C ALA A 160 11.33 -4.67 5.43
N ILE A 161 12.54 -5.08 5.81
CA ILE A 161 13.63 -5.39 4.88
C ILE A 161 13.24 -6.59 4.00
N CYS A 162 12.73 -7.67 4.61
CA CYS A 162 12.26 -8.84 3.85
C CYS A 162 11.11 -8.48 2.90
N ALA A 163 10.11 -7.71 3.38
CA ALA A 163 9.00 -7.26 2.56
C ALA A 163 9.45 -6.37 1.41
N SER A 164 10.45 -5.50 1.62
CA SER A 164 10.99 -4.68 0.54
C SER A 164 11.59 -5.50 -0.60
N PHE A 165 12.21 -6.63 -0.28
CA PHE A 165 12.72 -7.57 -1.29
C PHE A 165 11.61 -8.39 -1.95
N GLY A 166 10.54 -8.72 -1.23
CA GLY A 166 9.38 -9.46 -1.75
C GLY A 166 8.44 -8.57 -2.58
N ILE A 167 7.49 -7.93 -1.89
CA ILE A 167 6.44 -7.11 -2.51
C ILE A 167 7.00 -5.90 -3.25
N GLY A 168 8.05 -5.28 -2.71
CA GLY A 168 8.65 -4.07 -3.26
C GLY A 168 9.64 -4.31 -4.40
N ASN A 169 10.06 -5.55 -4.65
CA ASN A 169 11.10 -5.86 -5.63
C ASN A 169 10.73 -7.07 -6.50
N LEU A 170 10.86 -8.29 -5.96
CA LEU A 170 10.73 -9.53 -6.75
C LEU A 170 9.37 -9.64 -7.46
N ALA A 171 8.26 -9.41 -6.75
CA ALA A 171 6.92 -9.50 -7.33
C ALA A 171 6.68 -8.42 -8.41
N GLN A 172 7.15 -7.21 -8.17
CA GLN A 172 7.00 -6.10 -9.13
C GLN A 172 7.87 -6.34 -10.37
N ALA A 173 9.15 -6.71 -10.19
CA ALA A 173 10.07 -6.96 -11.29
C ALA A 173 9.61 -8.14 -12.17
N ASN A 174 9.10 -9.20 -11.55
CA ASN A 174 8.51 -10.33 -12.24
C ASN A 174 7.30 -9.92 -13.09
N ALA A 175 6.35 -9.17 -12.49
CA ALA A 175 5.16 -8.71 -13.19
C ALA A 175 5.51 -7.79 -14.38
N VAL A 176 6.50 -6.88 -14.22
CA VAL A 176 6.98 -6.06 -15.34
C VAL A 176 7.57 -6.94 -16.43
N ALA A 177 8.44 -7.90 -16.08
CA ALA A 177 9.10 -8.75 -17.05
C ALA A 177 8.09 -9.61 -17.84
N THR A 178 7.12 -10.22 -17.16
CA THR A 178 6.05 -11.01 -17.79
C THR A 178 5.20 -10.16 -18.75
N ASN A 179 4.85 -8.93 -18.36
CA ASN A 179 4.08 -8.04 -19.22
C ASN A 179 4.90 -7.50 -20.40
N MET A 180 6.18 -7.20 -20.21
CA MET A 180 7.07 -6.78 -21.29
C MET A 180 7.28 -7.90 -22.31
N GLU A 181 7.39 -9.14 -21.85
CA GLU A 181 7.53 -10.30 -22.73
C GLU A 181 6.25 -10.58 -23.51
N SER A 182 5.10 -10.65 -22.82
CA SER A 182 3.82 -11.01 -23.44
C SER A 182 3.30 -9.93 -24.40
N THR A 183 3.48 -8.64 -24.07
CA THR A 183 2.93 -7.53 -24.88
C THR A 183 3.91 -7.01 -25.92
N PHE A 184 5.22 -6.97 -25.62
CA PHE A 184 6.22 -6.32 -26.48
C PHE A 184 7.31 -7.28 -26.98
N GLY A 185 7.27 -8.55 -26.59
CA GLY A 185 8.27 -9.54 -26.97
C GLY A 185 9.67 -9.30 -26.41
N ILE A 186 9.78 -8.51 -25.31
CA ILE A 186 11.06 -8.17 -24.70
C ILE A 186 11.42 -9.23 -23.65
N ALA A 187 12.57 -9.87 -23.82
CA ALA A 187 13.01 -10.95 -22.95
C ALA A 187 13.12 -10.49 -21.47
N PRO A 188 12.72 -11.34 -20.49
CA PRO A 188 12.78 -11.02 -19.05
C PRO A 188 14.14 -10.53 -18.57
N ALA A 189 15.24 -11.10 -19.08
CA ALA A 189 16.59 -10.66 -18.74
C ALA A 189 16.91 -9.23 -19.23
N ALA A 190 16.41 -8.84 -20.40
CA ALA A 190 16.56 -7.47 -20.91
C ALA A 190 15.75 -6.48 -20.04
N THR A 191 14.52 -6.84 -19.69
CA THR A 191 13.68 -6.06 -18.77
C THR A 191 14.37 -5.90 -17.41
N GLY A 192 14.92 -6.98 -16.84
CA GLY A 192 15.66 -6.94 -15.59
C GLY A 192 16.89 -6.02 -15.63
N ALA A 193 17.63 -6.03 -16.73
CA ALA A 193 18.78 -5.14 -16.92
C ALA A 193 18.34 -3.66 -17.02
N ILE A 194 17.24 -3.39 -17.72
CA ILE A 194 16.64 -2.03 -17.81
C ILE A 194 16.21 -1.55 -16.42
N LEU A 195 15.47 -2.37 -15.65
CA LEU A 195 15.04 -2.03 -14.31
C LEU A 195 16.24 -1.78 -13.38
N PHE A 196 17.26 -2.61 -13.43
CA PHE A 196 18.50 -2.42 -12.66
C PHE A 196 19.10 -1.03 -12.88
N VAL A 197 19.24 -0.61 -14.14
CA VAL A 197 19.86 0.68 -14.49
C VAL A 197 18.95 1.84 -14.11
N LEU A 198 17.66 1.80 -14.47
CA LEU A 198 16.71 2.89 -14.23
C LEU A 198 16.48 3.10 -12.73
N VAL A 199 16.13 2.05 -11.99
CA VAL A 199 15.89 2.15 -10.55
C VAL A 199 17.18 2.49 -9.82
N GLY A 200 18.28 1.81 -10.15
CA GLY A 200 19.58 2.09 -9.55
C GLY A 200 19.99 3.55 -9.66
N SER A 201 19.76 4.20 -10.81
CA SER A 201 20.05 5.62 -11.02
C SER A 201 19.19 6.53 -10.13
N VAL A 202 17.91 6.21 -9.94
CA VAL A 202 17.00 7.00 -9.08
C VAL A 202 17.38 6.86 -7.60
N LEU A 203 17.71 5.63 -7.16
CA LEU A 203 18.06 5.37 -5.77
C LEU A 203 19.30 6.14 -5.29
N LEU A 204 20.22 6.51 -6.20
CA LEU A 204 21.35 7.37 -5.84
C LEU A 204 20.94 8.75 -5.34
N GLY A 205 19.80 9.27 -5.80
CA GLY A 205 19.25 10.57 -5.39
C GLY A 205 18.43 10.56 -4.08
N GLY A 206 18.19 9.38 -3.49
CA GLY A 206 17.47 9.23 -2.21
C GLY A 206 16.02 9.68 -2.26
N ILE A 207 15.45 10.00 -1.07
CA ILE A 207 14.01 10.34 -0.94
C ILE A 207 13.59 11.58 -1.73
N GLN A 208 14.48 12.54 -1.92
CA GLN A 208 14.18 13.77 -2.67
C GLN A 208 13.99 13.48 -4.16
N ALA A 209 14.80 12.59 -4.74
CA ALA A 209 14.65 12.17 -6.13
C ALA A 209 13.39 11.31 -6.30
N ILE A 210 13.17 10.34 -5.40
CA ILE A 210 11.96 9.52 -5.38
C ILE A 210 10.73 10.41 -5.27
N GLY A 211 10.65 11.30 -4.29
CA GLY A 211 9.51 12.20 -4.08
C GLY A 211 9.22 13.11 -5.28
N ARG A 212 10.25 13.60 -5.96
CA ARG A 212 10.09 14.43 -7.16
C ARG A 212 9.51 13.63 -8.34
N ILE A 213 10.01 12.43 -8.57
CA ILE A 213 9.55 11.55 -9.64
C ILE A 213 8.12 11.09 -9.37
N THR A 214 7.83 10.62 -8.16
CA THR A 214 6.50 10.14 -7.79
C THR A 214 5.45 11.25 -7.83
N ALA A 215 5.80 12.47 -7.42
CA ALA A 215 4.90 13.63 -7.47
C ALA A 215 4.44 13.99 -8.88
N ALA A 216 5.31 13.82 -9.87
CA ALA A 216 4.96 14.10 -11.26
C ALA A 216 4.24 12.93 -11.93
N PHE A 217 4.66 11.71 -11.63
CA PHE A 217 4.34 10.53 -12.40
C PHE A 217 3.12 9.76 -11.88
N VAL A 218 3.01 9.60 -10.54
CA VAL A 218 1.97 8.77 -9.93
C VAL A 218 0.55 9.30 -10.20
N PRO A 219 0.25 10.60 -10.08
CA PRO A 219 -1.08 11.09 -10.40
C PRO A 219 -1.47 10.86 -11.86
N LEU A 220 -0.51 11.05 -12.78
CA LEU A 220 -0.75 10.84 -14.21
C LEU A 220 -1.10 9.38 -14.51
N MET A 221 -0.33 8.42 -13.97
CA MET A 221 -0.59 7.00 -14.21
C MET A 221 -1.94 6.57 -13.63
N ILE A 222 -2.32 7.07 -12.44
CA ILE A 222 -3.63 6.78 -11.83
C ILE A 222 -4.75 7.33 -12.70
N ILE A 223 -4.64 8.59 -13.17
CA ILE A 223 -5.67 9.23 -14.00
C ILE A 223 -5.86 8.45 -15.30
N VAL A 224 -4.79 8.09 -15.99
CA VAL A 224 -4.87 7.32 -17.25
C VAL A 224 -5.57 5.98 -17.03
N TYR A 225 -5.17 5.24 -15.99
CA TYR A 225 -5.77 3.96 -15.68
C TYR A 225 -7.26 4.08 -15.31
N VAL A 226 -7.60 5.03 -14.44
CA VAL A 226 -8.99 5.27 -14.00
C VAL A 226 -9.88 5.69 -15.19
N LEU A 227 -9.41 6.59 -16.04
CA LEU A 227 -10.19 7.00 -17.23
C LEU A 227 -10.39 5.85 -18.19
N GLY A 228 -9.37 5.02 -18.43
CA GLY A 228 -9.51 3.81 -19.23
C GLY A 228 -10.52 2.83 -18.64
N GLY A 229 -10.43 2.56 -17.34
CA GLY A 229 -11.37 1.69 -16.63
C GLY A 229 -12.81 2.23 -16.63
N LEU A 230 -12.99 3.54 -16.40
CA LEU A 230 -14.31 4.17 -16.50
C LEU A 230 -14.90 4.05 -17.92
N TYR A 231 -14.08 4.19 -18.94
CA TYR A 231 -14.54 3.97 -20.32
C TYR A 231 -15.09 2.56 -20.51
N VAL A 232 -14.37 1.53 -20.03
CA VAL A 232 -14.84 0.13 -20.09
C VAL A 232 -16.15 -0.06 -19.32
N ILE A 233 -16.23 0.44 -18.08
CA ILE A 233 -17.41 0.33 -17.21
C ILE A 233 -18.64 0.99 -17.87
N PHE A 234 -18.48 2.22 -18.39
CA PHE A 234 -19.61 2.94 -19.01
C PHE A 234 -20.02 2.36 -20.37
N SER A 235 -19.11 1.68 -21.08
CA SER A 235 -19.45 0.93 -22.29
C SER A 235 -20.39 -0.25 -22.01
N HIS A 236 -20.44 -0.73 -20.76
CA HIS A 236 -21.32 -1.78 -20.26
C HIS A 236 -22.30 -1.23 -19.18
N ALA A 237 -22.75 0.01 -19.33
CA ALA A 237 -23.57 0.69 -18.31
C ALA A 237 -24.81 -0.08 -17.88
N THR A 238 -25.42 -0.85 -18.77
CA THR A 238 -26.60 -1.70 -18.51
C THR A 238 -26.30 -2.88 -17.58
N GLU A 239 -25.05 -3.31 -17.51
CA GLU A 239 -24.62 -4.45 -16.70
C GLU A 239 -24.16 -4.05 -15.29
N ILE A 240 -23.92 -2.75 -15.04
CA ILE A 240 -23.46 -2.23 -13.75
C ILE A 240 -24.38 -2.66 -12.59
N PRO A 241 -25.73 -2.55 -12.66
CA PRO A 241 -26.60 -2.97 -11.56
C PRO A 241 -26.49 -4.47 -11.26
N ALA A 242 -26.37 -5.31 -12.30
CA ALA A 242 -26.20 -6.75 -12.15
C ALA A 242 -24.84 -7.10 -11.54
N ALA A 243 -23.77 -6.41 -11.95
CA ALA A 243 -22.44 -6.56 -11.38
C ALA A 243 -22.42 -6.24 -9.88
N PHE A 244 -23.01 -5.13 -9.45
CA PHE A 244 -23.14 -4.82 -8.03
C PHE A 244 -23.97 -5.85 -7.27
N ALA A 245 -25.09 -6.30 -7.83
CA ALA A 245 -25.92 -7.35 -7.23
C ALA A 245 -25.13 -8.64 -7.03
N MET A 246 -24.32 -9.05 -8.03
CA MET A 246 -23.44 -10.21 -7.95
C MET A 246 -22.37 -10.02 -6.87
N ILE A 247 -21.66 -8.89 -6.87
CA ILE A 247 -20.60 -8.58 -5.88
C ILE A 247 -21.13 -8.67 -4.46
N PHE A 248 -22.29 -8.08 -4.16
CA PHE A 248 -22.85 -8.11 -2.82
C PHE A 248 -23.49 -9.46 -2.47
N SER A 249 -24.11 -10.15 -3.44
CA SER A 249 -24.62 -11.49 -3.23
C SER A 249 -23.49 -12.47 -2.86
N ASP A 250 -22.45 -12.52 -3.68
CA ASP A 250 -21.36 -13.48 -3.52
C ASP A 250 -20.51 -13.24 -2.25
N ALA A 251 -20.52 -12.00 -1.72
CA ALA A 251 -19.79 -11.68 -0.50
C ALA A 251 -20.38 -12.36 0.76
N PHE A 252 -21.69 -12.66 0.76
CA PHE A 252 -22.43 -13.08 1.96
C PHE A 252 -23.31 -14.32 1.73
N THR A 253 -23.47 -14.77 0.49
CA THR A 253 -24.26 -15.93 0.16
C THR A 253 -23.42 -17.01 -0.47
N GLU A 254 -23.89 -18.23 -0.33
CA GLU A 254 -23.33 -19.43 -0.91
C GLU A 254 -23.72 -19.51 -2.38
N SER A 255 -23.18 -18.66 -3.25
CA SER A 255 -23.41 -18.85 -4.69
C SER A 255 -22.69 -20.12 -5.14
N ALA A 256 -23.46 -21.18 -5.25
CA ALA A 256 -23.01 -22.47 -5.68
C ALA A 256 -22.65 -22.45 -7.18
N ALA A 257 -21.45 -22.09 -7.49
CA ALA A 257 -20.84 -22.54 -8.74
C ALA A 257 -20.47 -24.02 -8.55
N GLY A 258 -21.46 -24.91 -8.75
CA GLY A 258 -21.23 -26.34 -8.99
C GLY A 258 -20.65 -27.17 -7.84
N GLY A 259 -21.50 -27.63 -6.91
CA GLY A 259 -21.27 -28.92 -6.20
C GLY A 259 -20.24 -28.95 -5.09
N GLY A 260 -20.68 -28.73 -3.86
CA GLY A 260 -20.17 -29.49 -2.72
C GLY A 260 -18.98 -28.93 -1.94
N PHE A 261 -19.00 -27.69 -1.49
CA PHE A 261 -18.28 -27.23 -0.28
C PHE A 261 -18.62 -25.76 -0.01
N VAL A 262 -19.75 -25.56 0.55
CA VAL A 262 -20.42 -24.26 0.66
C VAL A 262 -19.73 -23.29 1.62
N GLY A 263 -19.20 -23.74 2.74
CA GLY A 263 -18.51 -22.87 3.71
C GLY A 263 -17.11 -22.41 3.26
N SER A 264 -16.55 -23.01 2.21
CA SER A 264 -15.22 -22.64 1.71
C SER A 264 -15.23 -21.37 0.87
N THR A 265 -16.31 -21.08 0.14
CA THR A 265 -16.37 -19.94 -0.81
C THR A 265 -16.44 -18.59 -0.12
N ILE A 266 -17.28 -18.41 0.90
CA ILE A 266 -17.33 -17.16 1.69
C ILE A 266 -16.00 -16.94 2.41
N MET A 267 -15.43 -18.00 3.03
CA MET A 267 -14.14 -17.89 3.69
C MET A 267 -13.03 -17.53 2.70
N MET A 268 -13.05 -18.05 1.48
CA MET A 268 -12.10 -17.68 0.43
C MET A 268 -12.28 -16.22 -0.01
N ALA A 269 -13.52 -15.77 -0.19
CA ALA A 269 -13.80 -14.36 -0.51
C ALA A 269 -13.26 -13.42 0.58
N ILE A 270 -13.47 -13.76 1.87
CA ILE A 270 -12.91 -13.03 3.01
C ILE A 270 -11.38 -13.06 2.96
N GLN A 271 -10.80 -14.24 2.89
CA GLN A 271 -9.36 -14.44 3.00
C GLN A 271 -8.62 -13.72 1.86
N TYR A 272 -9.00 -13.98 0.62
CA TYR A 272 -8.34 -13.38 -0.55
C TYR A 272 -8.70 -11.90 -0.70
N GLY A 273 -9.93 -11.51 -0.40
CA GLY A 273 -10.33 -10.11 -0.39
C GLY A 273 -9.52 -9.30 0.64
N VAL A 274 -9.40 -9.79 1.87
CA VAL A 274 -8.59 -9.11 2.90
C VAL A 274 -7.11 -9.13 2.53
N ALA A 275 -6.54 -10.28 2.15
CA ALA A 275 -5.13 -10.40 1.84
C ALA A 275 -4.73 -9.49 0.66
N ARG A 276 -5.49 -9.51 -0.44
CA ARG A 276 -5.19 -8.67 -1.62
C ARG A 276 -5.54 -7.21 -1.41
N GLY A 277 -6.55 -6.88 -0.60
CA GLY A 277 -6.83 -5.52 -0.17
C GLY A 277 -5.66 -4.92 0.60
N ILE A 278 -5.10 -5.65 1.58
CA ILE A 278 -3.93 -5.20 2.35
C ILE A 278 -2.67 -5.18 1.49
N PHE A 279 -2.49 -6.14 0.59
CA PHE A 279 -1.38 -6.14 -0.36
C PHE A 279 -1.37 -4.88 -1.23
N SER A 280 -2.56 -4.38 -1.62
CA SER A 280 -2.72 -3.15 -2.37
C SER A 280 -2.49 -1.92 -1.49
N ASN A 281 -3.31 -1.70 -0.46
CA ASN A 281 -3.33 -0.43 0.27
C ASN A 281 -2.32 -0.31 1.42
N GLU A 282 -1.67 -1.41 1.82
CA GLU A 282 -0.66 -1.48 2.89
C GLU A 282 -1.15 -0.96 4.26
N SER A 283 -2.47 -0.91 4.50
CA SER A 283 -3.00 -0.40 5.77
C SER A 283 -2.84 -1.42 6.89
N GLY A 284 -2.20 -1.03 7.97
CA GLY A 284 -1.83 -1.93 9.06
C GLY A 284 -0.42 -2.49 8.94
N MET A 285 0.27 -2.26 7.82
CA MET A 285 1.66 -2.70 7.61
C MET A 285 2.70 -1.73 8.20
N GLY A 286 2.36 -0.45 8.34
CA GLY A 286 3.27 0.57 8.85
C GLY A 286 4.27 1.13 7.84
N SER A 287 4.36 0.56 6.64
CA SER A 287 5.31 0.93 5.59
C SER A 287 5.21 2.41 5.19
N ALA A 288 4.02 2.89 4.91
CA ALA A 288 3.78 4.27 4.50
C ALA A 288 4.11 5.31 5.60
N ALA A 289 4.14 4.91 6.87
CA ALA A 289 4.56 5.79 7.97
C ALA A 289 6.02 6.24 7.81
N ILE A 290 6.85 5.47 7.10
CA ILE A 290 8.26 5.80 6.82
C ILE A 290 8.35 7.01 5.88
N ALA A 291 7.56 7.04 4.80
CA ALA A 291 7.48 8.20 3.91
C ALA A 291 6.78 9.40 4.59
N ALA A 292 5.71 9.14 5.35
CA ALA A 292 4.99 10.18 6.07
C ALA A 292 5.88 10.92 7.07
N ALA A 293 6.84 10.23 7.69
CA ALA A 293 7.78 10.84 8.63
C ALA A 293 8.71 11.88 7.96
N ALA A 294 8.99 11.73 6.67
CA ALA A 294 9.80 12.69 5.91
C ALA A 294 9.03 13.95 5.49
N ALA A 295 7.70 13.99 5.66
CA ALA A 295 6.88 15.11 5.23
C ALA A 295 7.15 16.37 6.05
N LYS A 296 7.17 17.52 5.37
CA LYS A 296 7.10 18.83 5.99
C LYS A 296 5.70 19.06 6.53
N THR A 297 5.55 19.06 7.83
CA THR A 297 4.25 19.24 8.47
C THR A 297 4.41 19.82 9.88
N PRO A 298 3.60 20.81 10.25
CA PRO A 298 3.65 21.41 11.58
C PRO A 298 2.94 20.58 12.66
N HIS A 299 2.15 19.55 12.27
CA HIS A 299 1.45 18.69 13.23
C HIS A 299 1.16 17.29 12.65
N PRO A 300 1.36 16.18 13.43
CA PRO A 300 1.13 14.81 12.97
C PRO A 300 -0.26 14.56 12.40
N ALA A 301 -1.29 15.21 12.95
CA ALA A 301 -2.66 15.03 12.50
C ALA A 301 -2.87 15.51 11.05
N ARG A 302 -2.16 16.55 10.61
CA ARG A 302 -2.23 16.99 9.20
C ARG A 302 -1.72 15.91 8.27
N GLN A 303 -0.51 15.41 8.53
CA GLN A 303 0.06 14.32 7.73
C GLN A 303 -0.74 13.02 7.85
N GLY A 304 -1.30 12.71 9.02
CA GLY A 304 -2.20 11.58 9.19
C GLY A 304 -3.42 11.67 8.28
N LEU A 305 -4.05 12.85 8.20
CA LEU A 305 -5.18 13.09 7.30
C LEU A 305 -4.79 13.00 5.82
N VAL A 306 -3.64 13.56 5.44
CA VAL A 306 -3.09 13.41 4.08
C VAL A 306 -2.89 11.94 3.74
N SER A 307 -2.21 11.19 4.60
CA SER A 307 -1.93 9.76 4.37
C SER A 307 -3.19 8.88 4.35
N MET A 308 -4.25 9.25 5.07
CA MET A 308 -5.53 8.56 5.01
C MET A 308 -6.15 8.60 3.60
N THR A 309 -5.94 9.68 2.84
CA THR A 309 -6.46 9.81 1.47
C THR A 309 -5.78 8.84 0.50
N GLN A 310 -4.57 8.38 0.79
CA GLN A 310 -3.88 7.36 0.01
C GLN A 310 -4.69 6.06 -0.07
N THR A 311 -5.16 5.53 1.07
CA THR A 311 -5.98 4.30 1.08
C THR A 311 -7.33 4.51 0.37
N PHE A 312 -7.91 5.71 0.46
CA PHE A 312 -9.11 6.05 -0.29
C PHE A 312 -8.87 6.01 -1.80
N ILE A 313 -7.82 6.66 -2.28
CA ILE A 313 -7.48 6.69 -3.71
C ILE A 313 -7.13 5.28 -4.20
N ASP A 314 -6.27 4.57 -3.49
CA ASP A 314 -5.83 3.23 -3.84
C ASP A 314 -7.00 2.24 -3.91
N THR A 315 -7.74 2.08 -2.83
CA THR A 315 -8.70 0.97 -2.69
C THR A 315 -10.12 1.37 -3.12
N ILE A 316 -10.59 2.55 -2.70
CA ILE A 316 -11.98 2.95 -3.01
C ILE A 316 -12.10 3.47 -4.45
N ILE A 317 -11.02 3.98 -5.05
CA ILE A 317 -11.05 4.41 -6.45
C ILE A 317 -10.40 3.35 -7.34
N VAL A 318 -9.08 3.15 -7.28
CA VAL A 318 -8.33 2.35 -8.26
C VAL A 318 -8.75 0.88 -8.24
N VAL A 319 -8.77 0.24 -7.06
CA VAL A 319 -9.16 -1.18 -6.94
C VAL A 319 -10.63 -1.39 -7.30
N THR A 320 -11.52 -0.44 -6.96
CA THR A 320 -12.93 -0.52 -7.36
C THR A 320 -13.07 -0.49 -8.89
N ILE A 321 -12.33 0.38 -9.58
CA ILE A 321 -12.32 0.42 -11.04
C ILE A 321 -11.85 -0.92 -11.61
N THR A 322 -10.74 -1.47 -11.12
CA THR A 322 -10.23 -2.78 -11.57
C THR A 322 -11.27 -3.89 -11.36
N GLY A 323 -11.82 -3.98 -10.15
CA GLY A 323 -12.81 -5.01 -9.81
C GLY A 323 -14.07 -4.91 -10.66
N LEU A 324 -14.60 -3.69 -10.85
CA LEU A 324 -15.78 -3.49 -11.71
C LEU A 324 -15.49 -3.80 -13.17
N VAL A 325 -14.33 -3.41 -13.70
CA VAL A 325 -13.92 -3.75 -15.07
C VAL A 325 -13.92 -5.26 -15.28
N ILE A 326 -13.34 -6.03 -14.36
CA ILE A 326 -13.27 -7.49 -14.43
C ILE A 326 -14.68 -8.11 -14.35
N VAL A 327 -15.51 -7.64 -13.42
CA VAL A 327 -16.87 -8.20 -13.22
C VAL A 327 -17.80 -7.84 -14.37
N VAL A 328 -17.84 -6.58 -14.79
CA VAL A 328 -18.68 -6.10 -15.89
C VAL A 328 -18.19 -6.68 -17.22
N GLY A 329 -16.88 -6.79 -17.42
CA GLY A 329 -16.27 -7.42 -18.61
C GLY A 329 -16.43 -8.94 -18.65
N GLY A 330 -16.95 -9.58 -17.59
CA GLY A 330 -17.19 -11.01 -17.55
C GLY A 330 -15.91 -11.85 -17.64
N THR A 331 -14.80 -11.37 -17.07
CA THR A 331 -13.51 -12.10 -17.09
C THR A 331 -13.15 -12.72 -15.73
N TRP A 332 -13.98 -12.51 -14.71
CA TRP A 332 -13.75 -13.02 -13.36
C TRP A 332 -13.80 -14.56 -13.25
N ASP A 333 -14.44 -15.24 -14.19
CA ASP A 333 -14.60 -16.69 -14.28
C ASP A 333 -13.52 -17.40 -15.13
N MET A 334 -12.52 -16.64 -15.63
CA MET A 334 -11.36 -17.21 -16.31
C MET A 334 -10.54 -18.09 -15.36
N ASP A 335 -9.73 -18.99 -15.91
CA ASP A 335 -8.87 -19.86 -15.12
C ASP A 335 -7.96 -19.07 -14.18
N ARG A 336 -7.71 -19.62 -12.99
CA ARG A 336 -6.88 -18.98 -11.95
C ARG A 336 -5.47 -18.66 -12.42
N ASP A 337 -4.93 -19.49 -13.28
CA ASP A 337 -3.58 -19.30 -13.87
C ASP A 337 -3.55 -18.09 -14.83
N GLU A 338 -4.73 -17.63 -15.29
CA GLU A 338 -4.88 -16.48 -16.17
C GLU A 338 -5.21 -15.17 -15.42
N ALA A 339 -5.21 -15.17 -14.08
CA ALA A 339 -5.53 -13.98 -13.28
C ALA A 339 -4.68 -12.74 -13.68
N GLY A 340 -3.43 -12.95 -14.11
CA GLY A 340 -2.54 -11.88 -14.57
C GLY A 340 -3.04 -11.12 -15.80
N ILE A 341 -3.87 -11.73 -16.64
CA ILE A 341 -4.36 -11.13 -17.89
C ILE A 341 -5.84 -10.77 -17.86
N MET A 342 -6.60 -11.15 -16.81
CA MET A 342 -8.05 -10.89 -16.71
C MET A 342 -8.42 -9.43 -16.96
N THR A 343 -7.69 -8.50 -16.37
CA THR A 343 -7.94 -7.06 -16.54
C THR A 343 -7.66 -6.63 -17.98
N ALA A 344 -6.57 -7.10 -18.58
CA ALA A 344 -6.22 -6.79 -19.96
C ALA A 344 -7.26 -7.33 -20.93
N GLU A 345 -7.74 -8.55 -20.70
CA GLU A 345 -8.82 -9.16 -21.50
C GLU A 345 -10.12 -8.37 -21.40
N ALA A 346 -10.53 -7.94 -20.18
CA ALA A 346 -11.71 -7.11 -20.01
C ALA A 346 -11.61 -5.77 -20.77
N PHE A 347 -10.45 -5.14 -20.78
CA PHE A 347 -10.20 -3.94 -21.58
C PHE A 347 -10.24 -4.23 -23.08
N SER A 348 -9.66 -5.36 -23.52
CA SER A 348 -9.58 -5.72 -24.94
C SER A 348 -10.93 -6.09 -25.55
N ARG A 349 -11.90 -6.56 -24.75
CA ARG A 349 -13.29 -6.79 -25.19
C ARG A 349 -14.03 -5.50 -25.60
N VAL A 350 -13.58 -4.35 -25.13
CA VAL A 350 -14.23 -3.05 -25.36
C VAL A 350 -13.43 -2.14 -26.28
N LEU A 351 -12.11 -2.12 -26.09
CA LEU A 351 -11.23 -1.24 -26.85
C LEU A 351 -10.85 -1.90 -28.18
N PRO A 352 -10.85 -1.14 -29.29
CA PRO A 352 -10.52 -1.69 -30.61
C PRO A 352 -9.05 -2.13 -30.70
N GLY A 353 -8.80 -3.23 -31.40
CA GLY A 353 -7.45 -3.76 -31.62
C GLY A 353 -6.76 -4.13 -30.32
N ASP A 354 -5.43 -3.96 -30.24
CA ASP A 354 -4.60 -4.36 -29.10
C ASP A 354 -4.48 -3.26 -28.00
N TRP A 355 -5.27 -2.20 -28.11
CA TRP A 355 -5.17 -1.07 -27.17
C TRP A 355 -5.53 -1.45 -25.72
N GLY A 356 -6.48 -2.37 -25.53
CA GLY A 356 -6.86 -2.81 -24.19
C GLY A 356 -5.72 -3.44 -23.44
N GLY A 357 -5.09 -4.46 -24.03
CA GLY A 357 -3.92 -5.12 -23.46
C GLY A 357 -2.75 -4.16 -23.27
N THR A 358 -2.49 -3.29 -24.25
CA THR A 358 -1.39 -2.32 -24.19
C THR A 358 -1.55 -1.32 -23.03
N ILE A 359 -2.74 -0.76 -22.81
CA ILE A 359 -3.00 0.19 -21.72
C ILE A 359 -2.77 -0.48 -20.36
N VAL A 360 -3.29 -1.70 -20.17
CA VAL A 360 -3.14 -2.43 -18.91
C VAL A 360 -1.69 -2.81 -18.67
N SER A 361 -0.98 -3.31 -19.69
CA SER A 361 0.44 -3.66 -19.58
C SER A 361 1.32 -2.44 -19.25
N LEU A 362 1.11 -1.31 -19.91
CA LEU A 362 1.80 -0.07 -19.58
C LEU A 362 1.47 0.39 -18.15
N SER A 363 0.20 0.25 -17.73
CA SER A 363 -0.20 0.60 -16.36
C SER A 363 0.52 -0.29 -15.33
N ILE A 364 0.60 -1.60 -15.56
CA ILE A 364 1.35 -2.53 -14.70
C ILE A 364 2.82 -2.15 -14.62
N ILE A 365 3.46 -1.84 -15.75
CA ILE A 365 4.87 -1.45 -15.81
C ILE A 365 5.11 -0.19 -14.98
N PHE A 366 4.28 0.81 -15.18
CA PHE A 366 4.43 2.09 -14.48
C PHE A 366 4.09 1.99 -12.99
N PHE A 367 3.04 1.28 -12.64
CA PHE A 367 2.66 1.04 -11.24
C PHE A 367 3.77 0.27 -10.51
N ALA A 368 4.26 -0.81 -11.11
CA ALA A 368 5.36 -1.59 -10.54
C ALA A 368 6.64 -0.77 -10.38
N PHE A 369 7.02 0.01 -11.40
CA PHE A 369 8.21 0.87 -11.34
C PHE A 369 8.14 1.87 -10.17
N SER A 370 6.98 2.50 -9.97
CA SER A 370 6.80 3.41 -8.83
C SER A 370 6.86 2.71 -7.48
N THR A 371 6.27 1.51 -7.39
CA THR A 371 6.29 0.68 -6.17
C THR A 371 7.70 0.26 -5.78
N ILE A 372 8.50 -0.16 -6.76
CA ILE A 372 9.91 -0.53 -6.54
C ILE A 372 10.68 0.63 -5.89
N MET A 373 10.53 1.85 -6.40
CA MET A 373 11.24 3.02 -5.87
C MET A 373 10.85 3.34 -4.41
N ALA A 374 9.56 3.31 -4.11
CA ALA A 374 9.07 3.64 -2.78
C ALA A 374 9.47 2.56 -1.75
N TRP A 375 9.35 1.29 -2.10
CA TRP A 375 9.75 0.19 -1.23
C TRP A 375 11.27 0.09 -1.02
N ALA A 376 12.07 0.48 -2.02
CA ALA A 376 13.51 0.59 -1.83
C ALA A 376 13.86 1.56 -0.69
N TYR A 377 13.15 2.69 -0.62
CA TYR A 377 13.31 3.66 0.48
C TYR A 377 12.85 3.08 1.82
N TYR A 378 11.71 2.35 1.87
CA TYR A 378 11.20 1.77 3.11
C TYR A 378 12.17 0.73 3.70
N GLY A 379 12.69 -0.16 2.86
CA GLY A 379 13.67 -1.16 3.29
C GLY A 379 15.00 -0.55 3.70
N GLU A 380 15.47 0.48 2.97
CA GLU A 380 16.69 1.22 3.33
C GLU A 380 16.57 1.84 4.73
N ARG A 381 15.48 2.58 5.00
CA ARG A 381 15.27 3.21 6.31
C ARG A 381 15.11 2.20 7.44
N SER A 382 14.53 1.04 7.14
CA SER A 382 14.43 -0.06 8.10
C SER A 382 15.80 -0.66 8.41
N LEU A 383 16.64 -0.89 7.40
CA LEU A 383 18.01 -1.38 7.57
C LEU A 383 18.88 -0.37 8.32
N GLU A 384 18.78 0.91 8.01
CA GLU A 384 19.48 1.98 8.71
C GLU A 384 19.16 2.01 10.20
N SER A 385 17.92 1.70 10.58
CA SER A 385 17.53 1.65 11.99
C SER A 385 18.23 0.57 12.81
N LEU A 386 18.67 -0.51 12.13
CA LEU A 386 19.38 -1.64 12.74
C LEU A 386 20.90 -1.52 12.63
N CYS A 387 21.41 -1.13 11.46
CA CYS A 387 22.82 -1.20 11.08
C CYS A 387 23.48 0.17 10.89
N GLY A 388 22.70 1.25 11.00
CA GLY A 388 23.15 2.62 10.77
C GLY A 388 23.32 2.95 9.28
N ARG A 389 23.55 4.23 9.00
CA ARG A 389 23.58 4.84 7.65
C ARG A 389 24.59 4.21 6.67
N LYS A 390 25.65 3.59 7.18
CA LYS A 390 26.67 2.94 6.33
C LYS A 390 26.11 1.76 5.53
N ALA A 391 24.98 1.19 5.97
CA ALA A 391 24.33 0.07 5.30
C ALA A 391 23.49 0.48 4.05
N SER A 392 23.23 1.78 3.84
CA SER A 392 22.38 2.26 2.76
C SER A 392 22.90 1.93 1.37
N ILE A 393 24.20 2.19 1.11
CA ILE A 393 24.80 1.94 -0.22
C ILE A 393 24.80 0.44 -0.56
N PRO A 394 25.31 -0.46 0.31
CA PRO A 394 25.22 -1.90 0.07
C PRO A 394 23.78 -2.37 -0.15
N TYR A 395 22.83 -1.85 0.61
CA TYR A 395 21.41 -2.19 0.44
C TYR A 395 20.89 -1.79 -0.94
N ARG A 396 21.11 -0.55 -1.39
CA ARG A 396 20.68 -0.05 -2.70
C ARG A 396 21.24 -0.90 -3.84
N MET A 397 22.51 -1.26 -3.77
CA MET A 397 23.15 -2.14 -4.76
C MET A 397 22.53 -3.53 -4.78
N PHE A 398 22.36 -4.14 -3.61
CA PHE A 398 21.74 -5.46 -3.49
C PHE A 398 20.30 -5.44 -3.97
N PHE A 399 19.51 -4.41 -3.58
CA PHE A 399 18.14 -4.22 -4.02
C PHE A 399 18.05 -4.11 -5.55
N ALA A 400 18.92 -3.32 -6.17
CA ALA A 400 18.96 -3.19 -7.62
C ALA A 400 19.31 -4.52 -8.33
N CYS A 401 20.29 -5.29 -7.81
CA CYS A 401 20.60 -6.62 -8.33
C CYS A 401 19.42 -7.60 -8.25
N LEU A 402 18.63 -7.52 -7.16
CA LEU A 402 17.46 -8.37 -7.00
C LEU A 402 16.36 -8.10 -8.04
N LEU A 403 16.30 -6.90 -8.64
CA LEU A 403 15.37 -6.64 -9.74
C LEU A 403 15.63 -7.53 -10.94
N PHE A 404 16.90 -7.75 -11.24
CA PHE A 404 17.27 -8.68 -12.31
C PHE A 404 16.86 -10.13 -11.95
N VAL A 405 17.12 -10.55 -10.71
CA VAL A 405 16.73 -11.88 -10.23
C VAL A 405 15.20 -12.03 -10.29
N GLY A 406 14.45 -11.06 -9.80
CA GLY A 406 12.98 -11.07 -9.83
C GLY A 406 12.41 -11.16 -11.24
N SER A 407 13.02 -10.48 -12.20
CA SER A 407 12.59 -10.50 -13.60
C SER A 407 12.73 -11.88 -14.26
N VAL A 408 13.71 -12.69 -13.85
CA VAL A 408 13.96 -14.03 -14.41
C VAL A 408 13.50 -15.18 -13.49
N SER A 409 12.92 -14.85 -12.33
CA SER A 409 12.44 -15.85 -11.35
C SER A 409 11.06 -16.38 -11.73
N GLU A 410 10.76 -17.59 -11.24
CA GLU A 410 9.41 -18.17 -11.31
C GLU A 410 8.41 -17.32 -10.49
N LEU A 411 7.24 -17.09 -11.08
CA LEU A 411 6.20 -16.25 -10.52
C LEU A 411 5.75 -16.69 -9.11
N GLU A 412 5.54 -17.99 -8.93
CA GLU A 412 4.99 -18.56 -7.70
C GLU A 412 5.89 -18.28 -6.48
N LEU A 413 7.21 -18.50 -6.61
CA LEU A 413 8.15 -18.25 -5.51
C LEU A 413 8.19 -16.77 -5.11
N ALA A 414 8.21 -15.87 -6.09
CA ALA A 414 8.23 -14.43 -5.84
C ALA A 414 6.98 -13.96 -5.09
N TRP A 415 5.81 -14.46 -5.48
CA TRP A 415 4.54 -14.11 -4.82
C TRP A 415 4.41 -14.74 -3.43
N THR A 416 4.74 -16.03 -3.27
CA THR A 416 4.67 -16.72 -1.97
C THR A 416 5.56 -16.05 -0.93
N PHE A 417 6.80 -15.70 -1.32
CA PHE A 417 7.71 -14.96 -0.44
C PHE A 417 7.16 -13.57 -0.08
N SER A 418 6.60 -12.87 -1.07
CA SER A 418 6.01 -11.53 -0.88
C SER A 418 4.81 -11.56 0.06
N ASP A 419 3.92 -12.52 -0.10
CA ASP A 419 2.75 -12.68 0.76
C ASP A 419 3.16 -12.96 2.21
N LEU A 420 4.12 -13.86 2.43
CA LEU A 420 4.61 -14.16 3.77
C LEU A 420 5.25 -12.94 4.43
N ALA A 421 6.14 -12.24 3.73
CA ALA A 421 6.82 -11.07 4.24
C ALA A 421 5.83 -9.94 4.58
N ASN A 422 4.80 -9.77 3.75
CA ASN A 422 3.71 -8.82 3.96
C ASN A 422 2.89 -9.12 5.23
N GLY A 423 2.59 -10.39 5.47
CA GLY A 423 1.90 -10.80 6.69
C GLY A 423 2.73 -10.52 7.95
N LEU A 424 4.01 -10.84 7.89
CA LEU A 424 4.90 -10.73 9.05
C LEU A 424 5.17 -9.27 9.47
N ILE A 425 5.30 -8.34 8.52
CA ILE A 425 5.54 -6.92 8.81
C ILE A 425 4.35 -6.29 9.55
N ALA A 426 3.11 -6.74 9.26
CA ALA A 426 1.91 -6.18 9.85
C ALA A 426 1.78 -6.49 11.35
N ILE A 427 2.22 -7.67 11.81
CA ILE A 427 2.01 -8.12 13.19
C ILE A 427 2.58 -7.14 14.23
N PRO A 428 3.89 -6.80 14.24
CA PRO A 428 4.44 -5.87 15.23
C PRO A 428 3.83 -4.48 15.11
N ASN A 429 3.49 -4.05 13.90
CA ASN A 429 2.86 -2.75 13.69
C ASN A 429 1.45 -2.68 14.30
N LEU A 430 0.58 -3.65 14.01
CA LEU A 430 -0.79 -3.68 14.53
C LEU A 430 -0.85 -3.71 16.05
N ILE A 431 0.07 -4.46 16.70
CA ILE A 431 0.24 -4.42 18.15
C ILE A 431 0.56 -2.99 18.62
N GLY A 432 1.48 -2.33 17.95
CA GLY A 432 1.84 -0.94 18.23
C GLY A 432 0.69 0.04 18.05
N LEU A 433 -0.05 -0.06 16.95
CA LEU A 433 -1.21 0.79 16.69
C LEU A 433 -2.28 0.63 17.78
N PHE A 434 -2.55 -0.61 18.19
CA PHE A 434 -3.51 -0.88 19.25
C PHE A 434 -3.08 -0.24 20.58
N LEU A 435 -1.82 -0.47 21.00
CA LEU A 435 -1.27 0.06 22.25
C LEU A 435 -1.22 1.60 22.27
N LEU A 436 -0.87 2.22 21.14
CA LEU A 436 -0.73 3.68 21.03
C LEU A 436 -2.02 4.40 20.61
N SER A 437 -3.10 3.67 20.35
CA SER A 437 -4.39 4.21 19.89
C SER A 437 -4.97 5.30 20.82
N GLY A 438 -4.78 5.15 22.14
CA GLY A 438 -5.26 6.11 23.13
C GLY A 438 -4.55 7.46 23.06
N LEU A 439 -3.24 7.45 22.81
CA LEU A 439 -2.43 8.66 22.61
C LEU A 439 -2.90 9.38 21.34
N VAL A 440 -2.99 8.67 20.22
CA VAL A 440 -3.39 9.26 18.95
C VAL A 440 -4.79 9.85 19.01
N ALA A 441 -5.76 9.13 19.61
CA ALA A 441 -7.12 9.63 19.72
C ALA A 441 -7.23 10.91 20.58
N ARG A 442 -6.50 10.99 21.69
CA ARG A 442 -6.50 12.17 22.57
C ARG A 442 -5.86 13.37 21.87
N GLU A 443 -4.67 13.21 21.31
CA GLU A 443 -3.95 14.30 20.64
C GLU A 443 -4.68 14.76 19.36
N THR A 444 -5.25 13.83 18.57
CA THR A 444 -6.08 14.15 17.39
C THR A 444 -7.30 14.97 17.78
N LYS A 445 -8.02 14.59 18.84
CA LYS A 445 -9.20 15.33 19.31
C LYS A 445 -8.83 16.75 19.73
N ALA A 446 -7.73 16.92 20.46
CA ALA A 446 -7.25 18.23 20.90
C ALA A 446 -6.87 19.11 19.68
N TYR A 447 -6.12 18.56 18.73
CA TYR A 447 -5.72 19.30 17.53
C TYR A 447 -6.90 19.72 16.66
N LEU A 448 -7.84 18.82 16.36
CA LEU A 448 -9.00 19.14 15.53
C LEU A 448 -9.97 20.10 16.19
N ALA A 449 -9.96 20.23 17.53
CA ALA A 449 -10.67 21.30 18.24
C ALA A 449 -9.95 22.65 18.07
N PHE A 450 -8.61 22.65 18.05
CA PHE A 450 -7.79 23.85 17.86
C PHE A 450 -7.79 24.34 16.40
N ASP A 451 -7.63 23.42 15.42
CA ASP A 451 -7.57 23.71 13.99
C ASP A 451 -8.57 22.87 13.18
N PRO A 452 -9.89 23.18 13.29
CA PRO A 452 -10.91 22.37 12.64
C PRO A 452 -10.91 22.45 11.11
N LYS A 453 -10.28 23.48 10.52
CA LYS A 453 -10.20 23.69 9.07
C LYS A 453 -8.86 23.30 8.48
N LEU A 454 -7.87 22.94 9.28
CA LEU A 454 -6.49 22.59 8.88
C LEU A 454 -5.77 23.74 8.14
N ASN A 455 -6.04 24.98 8.52
CA ASN A 455 -5.54 26.17 7.82
C ASN A 455 -4.86 27.19 8.73
N LYS A 456 -4.60 26.85 10.00
CA LYS A 456 -3.85 27.73 10.89
C LYS A 456 -2.38 27.83 10.45
N PRO A 457 -1.77 29.04 10.57
CA PRO A 457 -0.37 29.25 10.27
C PRO A 457 0.55 28.34 11.07
N VAL A 458 1.70 28.02 10.48
CA VAL A 458 2.71 27.12 11.08
C VAL A 458 3.11 27.55 12.48
N ASP A 459 3.32 28.86 12.70
CA ASP A 459 3.73 29.42 13.99
C ASP A 459 2.67 29.20 15.10
N GLU A 460 1.38 29.37 14.77
CA GLU A 460 0.28 29.10 15.73
C GLU A 460 0.22 27.61 16.09
N VAL A 461 0.41 26.73 15.07
CA VAL A 461 0.41 25.29 15.29
C VAL A 461 1.60 24.87 16.15
N ARG A 462 2.77 25.48 15.97
CA ARG A 462 3.95 25.23 16.80
C ARG A 462 3.73 25.65 18.25
N ALA A 463 3.19 26.85 18.48
CA ALA A 463 2.86 27.29 19.83
C ALA A 463 1.86 26.33 20.51
N PHE A 464 0.90 25.79 19.76
CA PHE A 464 -0.02 24.76 20.25
C PHE A 464 0.72 23.48 20.62
N VAL A 465 1.60 22.98 19.76
CA VAL A 465 2.41 21.76 19.97
C VAL A 465 3.26 21.90 21.24
N GLU A 466 3.94 23.04 21.41
CA GLU A 466 4.73 23.34 22.59
C GLU A 466 3.85 23.38 23.85
N SER A 467 2.67 23.99 23.79
CA SER A 467 1.72 24.04 24.91
C SER A 467 1.22 22.65 25.35
N GLN A 468 1.22 21.68 24.46
CA GLN A 468 0.84 20.29 24.73
C GLN A 468 2.02 19.43 25.22
N GLY A 469 3.22 20.00 25.33
CA GLY A 469 4.43 19.27 25.72
C GLY A 469 4.84 18.20 24.71
N MET A 470 4.46 18.38 23.45
CA MET A 470 4.92 17.51 22.37
C MET A 470 6.29 17.98 21.90
N ASP A 471 7.33 17.21 22.24
CA ASP A 471 8.68 17.48 21.78
C ASP A 471 8.95 16.73 20.47
N TRP A 472 9.36 17.50 19.45
CA TRP A 472 9.70 16.98 18.10
C TRP A 472 11.19 16.74 17.91
N LYS A 473 12.00 16.97 18.96
CA LYS A 473 13.46 16.88 18.92
C LYS A 473 13.98 15.47 19.06
#